data_feb5309a963417238de752425c014620
#
_entry.id   feb5309a963417238de752425c014620
#
_cell.length_a   1.000
_cell.length_b   1.000
_cell.length_c   1.000
_cell.angle_alpha   90.00
_cell.angle_beta   90.00
_cell.angle_gamma   90.00
#
_symmetry.space_group_name_H-M   'P 1'
#
loop_
_entity.id
_entity.type
_entity.pdbx_description
1 polymer ?
#
loop_
_entity_poly.entity_id
_entity_poly.type
_entity_poly.pdbx_seq_one_letter_code
_entity_poly.pdbx_strand_id
1 'polypeptide(L)'
;MSRRSRTVYCIASLIFFMSFFGADSFAQGTLKSNRDLMRGIAEGVHDIIKKNFYDPSLKGVDWDKELQETEKKIDASNNPGEMLAAIYWMVHKMDDSHTRFLPPWQTLEPRFGCQIKPFGQTVRVYKVKEKSAAQKAGLLVGDTVLAIDNVVADRQQYWETQFYYRFIQPAGVLVLDIERDGKRQRLKIPADLHTRQAMELVYDVSKLFDAIREEETSYAEDPFRYARKDDIGYVRLRDFVGGKAEEALWKVKGSRALIIDVRGNPGGEVNELQRFAGYLEKSETELFTETRRGKTQKITAKPRQPSFSDVPVAVLVDSESASASEILARHLQLSGRAVIIGDKTAGEVAGARLFEQHIGAEPAVFYGAQTTVAQITFPDGKNIEKIGVTPDLMCIPEAADLIAKRDPCYELAMTALKTKLTGSIVQK
;
A
#
# COMPACT_ATOMS: atom_id res chain seq x y z
N MET A 1 23.44 11.66 -27.15
CA MET A 1 23.45 12.91 -26.34
C MET A 1 22.15 13.64 -26.65
N SER A 2 21.17 13.59 -25.78
CA SER A 2 19.95 14.42 -25.84
C SER A 2 19.44 14.57 -24.42
N ARG A 3 19.65 15.73 -23.84
CA ARG A 3 19.11 16.16 -22.56
C ARG A 3 17.59 16.32 -22.73
N ARG A 4 16.79 15.42 -22.17
CA ARG A 4 15.35 15.66 -22.01
C ARG A 4 15.16 16.55 -20.79
N SER A 5 14.79 17.79 -21.05
CA SER A 5 14.29 18.78 -20.13
C SER A 5 13.02 18.24 -19.43
N ARG A 6 13.07 18.08 -18.11
CA ARG A 6 11.88 17.85 -17.29
C ARG A 6 11.16 19.18 -17.13
N THR A 7 10.16 19.40 -17.96
CA THR A 7 9.25 20.53 -17.82
C THR A 7 8.26 20.19 -16.72
N VAL A 8 8.48 20.78 -15.53
CA VAL A 8 7.50 20.76 -14.44
C VAL A 8 6.37 21.69 -14.87
N TYR A 9 5.23 21.12 -15.22
CA TYR A 9 4.00 21.91 -15.46
C TYR A 9 3.42 22.35 -14.12
N CYS A 10 3.72 23.57 -13.70
CA CYS A 10 2.86 24.33 -12.80
C CYS A 10 1.59 24.69 -13.58
N ILE A 11 0.53 23.90 -13.45
CA ILE A 11 -0.78 24.29 -13.92
C ILE A 11 -1.49 24.99 -12.78
N ALA A 12 -1.63 26.30 -12.93
CA ALA A 12 -2.48 27.14 -12.12
C ALA A 12 -3.94 26.72 -12.30
N SER A 13 -4.46 25.86 -11.44
CA SER A 13 -5.91 25.77 -11.19
C SER A 13 -6.23 26.81 -10.14
N LEU A 14 -6.25 28.09 -10.56
CA LEU A 14 -6.92 29.14 -9.80
C LEU A 14 -8.43 28.90 -9.94
N ILE A 15 -9.08 28.92 -8.81
CA ILE A 15 -10.48 29.10 -8.49
C ILE A 15 -11.07 27.88 -7.77
N PHE A 16 -11.36 28.12 -6.50
CA PHE A 16 -12.07 27.32 -5.50
C PHE A 16 -11.22 26.56 -4.48
N PHE A 17 -10.28 27.26 -3.85
CA PHE A 17 -9.67 26.82 -2.58
C PHE A 17 -10.02 27.81 -1.46
N MET A 18 -11.31 27.96 -1.17
CA MET A 18 -11.75 28.52 0.10
C MET A 18 -12.37 27.42 0.93
N SER A 19 -11.77 27.13 2.10
CA SER A 19 -12.37 26.46 3.24
C SER A 19 -12.61 24.94 3.16
N PHE A 20 -11.58 24.10 2.94
CA PHE A 20 -11.67 22.65 3.20
C PHE A 20 -10.69 22.13 4.26
N PHE A 21 -10.06 23.00 5.00
CA PHE A 21 -9.48 22.64 6.27
C PHE A 21 -10.56 22.78 7.33
N GLY A 22 -10.72 21.76 8.18
CA GLY A 22 -11.68 21.82 9.28
C GLY A 22 -11.52 23.13 10.02
N ALA A 23 -12.58 23.88 10.07
CA ALA A 23 -12.59 25.29 10.49
C ALA A 23 -12.01 25.52 11.90
N ASP A 24 -11.90 24.49 12.71
CA ASP A 24 -11.57 24.63 14.13
C ASP A 24 -10.09 24.46 14.52
N SER A 25 -9.24 23.86 13.65
CA SER A 25 -7.81 23.67 13.98
C SER A 25 -6.86 24.57 13.19
N PHE A 26 -7.22 25.01 11.99
CA PHE A 26 -6.38 25.86 11.15
C PHE A 26 -6.98 27.25 10.87
N ALA A 27 -8.25 27.45 11.17
CA ALA A 27 -9.01 28.62 10.72
C ALA A 27 -8.74 29.91 11.52
N GLN A 28 -8.07 29.87 12.65
CA GLN A 28 -7.82 31.05 13.47
C GLN A 28 -6.37 31.55 13.48
N GLY A 29 -5.45 30.85 12.81
CA GLY A 29 -4.05 31.29 12.69
C GLY A 29 -3.83 32.30 11.57
N THR A 30 -3.02 33.32 11.82
CA THR A 30 -2.49 34.16 10.75
C THR A 30 -1.62 33.31 9.82
N LEU A 31 -1.46 33.67 8.55
CA LEU A 31 -0.59 32.97 7.60
C LEU A 31 0.83 32.76 8.17
N LYS A 32 1.32 33.69 8.97
CA LYS A 32 2.59 33.57 9.70
C LYS A 32 2.57 32.41 10.69
N SER A 33 1.50 32.27 11.50
CA SER A 33 1.36 31.16 12.45
C SER A 33 1.33 29.79 11.73
N ASN A 34 0.68 29.71 10.58
CA ASN A 34 0.67 28.49 9.76
C ASN A 34 2.06 28.15 9.22
N ARG A 35 2.84 29.15 8.77
CA ARG A 35 4.22 28.94 8.31
C ARG A 35 5.13 28.47 9.43
N ASP A 36 5.04 29.07 10.63
CA ASP A 36 5.82 28.67 11.79
C ASP A 36 5.49 27.23 12.22
N LEU A 37 4.20 26.85 12.24
CA LEU A 37 3.75 25.50 12.50
C LEU A 37 4.32 24.51 11.47
N MET A 38 4.23 24.82 10.18
CA MET A 38 4.68 23.93 9.11
C MET A 38 6.19 23.78 9.06
N ARG A 39 6.96 24.81 9.43
CA ARG A 39 8.42 24.68 9.63
C ARG A 39 8.72 23.70 10.76
N GLY A 40 8.08 23.84 11.92
CA GLY A 40 8.26 22.90 13.03
C GLY A 40 7.90 21.44 12.67
N ILE A 41 6.87 21.24 11.82
CA ILE A 41 6.55 19.91 11.28
C ILE A 41 7.67 19.43 10.34
N ALA A 42 8.17 20.29 9.43
CA ALA A 42 9.26 19.94 8.51
C ALA A 42 10.54 19.55 9.25
N GLU A 43 10.93 20.33 10.26
CA GLU A 43 12.07 20.03 11.15
C GLU A 43 11.89 18.70 11.88
N GLY A 44 10.71 18.46 12.47
CA GLY A 44 10.41 17.22 13.17
C GLY A 44 10.47 15.98 12.25
N VAL A 45 9.92 16.07 11.04
CA VAL A 45 10.00 15.01 10.02
C VAL A 45 11.44 14.79 9.56
N HIS A 46 12.18 15.87 9.33
CA HIS A 46 13.60 15.83 8.98
C HIS A 46 14.39 15.06 10.04
N ASP A 47 14.25 15.42 11.31
CA ASP A 47 14.97 14.81 12.42
C ASP A 47 14.64 13.34 12.63
N ILE A 48 13.35 12.97 12.49
CA ILE A 48 12.90 11.57 12.54
C ILE A 48 13.65 10.75 11.48
N ILE A 49 13.64 11.18 10.23
CA ILE A 49 14.25 10.45 9.13
C ILE A 49 15.77 10.42 9.29
N LYS A 50 16.42 11.55 9.55
CA LYS A 50 17.88 11.63 9.77
C LYS A 50 18.38 10.69 10.85
N LYS A 51 17.64 10.60 11.96
CA LYS A 51 17.99 9.78 13.11
C LYS A 51 17.75 8.30 12.87
N ASN A 52 16.69 7.92 12.17
CA ASN A 52 16.16 6.56 12.19
C ASN A 52 16.32 5.79 10.87
N PHE A 53 16.58 6.46 9.75
CA PHE A 53 16.76 5.80 8.47
C PHE A 53 17.89 4.75 8.52
N TYR A 54 17.69 3.61 7.88
CA TYR A 54 18.59 2.46 7.97
C TYR A 54 20.01 2.73 7.48
N ASP A 55 20.15 3.59 6.47
CA ASP A 55 21.42 4.05 5.91
C ASP A 55 21.79 5.44 6.47
N PRO A 56 22.83 5.54 7.31
CA PRO A 56 23.25 6.83 7.86
C PRO A 56 23.68 7.86 6.82
N SER A 57 24.05 7.42 5.61
CA SER A 57 24.40 8.32 4.49
C SER A 57 23.16 8.89 3.79
N LEU A 58 21.95 8.48 4.17
CA LEU A 58 20.68 8.90 3.59
C LEU A 58 20.64 8.71 2.06
N LYS A 59 21.24 7.62 1.56
CA LYS A 59 21.43 7.35 0.13
C LYS A 59 22.17 8.47 -0.63
N GLY A 60 22.98 9.27 0.08
CA GLY A 60 23.72 10.41 -0.48
C GLY A 60 22.87 11.67 -0.68
N VAL A 61 21.65 11.72 -0.17
CA VAL A 61 20.81 12.93 -0.19
C VAL A 61 21.35 13.93 0.83
N ASP A 62 21.61 15.18 0.41
CA ASP A 62 21.92 16.30 1.29
C ASP A 62 20.65 16.75 2.02
N TRP A 63 20.34 16.01 3.11
CA TRP A 63 19.09 16.11 3.81
C TRP A 63 18.89 17.45 4.51
N ASP A 64 19.98 18.07 5.00
CA ASP A 64 19.93 19.39 5.62
C ASP A 64 19.62 20.48 4.59
N LYS A 65 20.16 20.35 3.38
CA LYS A 65 19.82 21.23 2.26
C LYS A 65 18.36 21.07 1.82
N GLU A 66 17.84 19.84 1.76
CA GLU A 66 16.43 19.60 1.42
C GLU A 66 15.48 20.25 2.44
N LEU A 67 15.82 20.26 3.74
CA LEU A 67 15.07 21.00 4.76
C LEU A 67 15.07 22.51 4.46
N GLN A 68 16.24 23.12 4.23
CA GLN A 68 16.35 24.55 3.93
C GLN A 68 15.55 24.97 2.69
N GLU A 69 15.57 24.13 1.62
CA GLU A 69 14.78 24.39 0.43
C GLU A 69 13.27 24.25 0.69
N THR A 70 12.88 23.35 1.61
CA THR A 70 11.50 23.16 2.02
C THR A 70 10.99 24.34 2.83
N GLU A 71 11.78 24.86 3.77
CA GLU A 71 11.46 26.05 4.55
C GLU A 71 11.23 27.26 3.65
N LYS A 72 12.10 27.49 2.64
CA LYS A 72 11.91 28.55 1.64
C LYS A 72 10.59 28.40 0.88
N LYS A 73 10.20 27.16 0.53
CA LYS A 73 8.91 26.89 -0.12
C LYS A 73 7.73 27.17 0.81
N ILE A 74 7.83 26.78 2.09
CA ILE A 74 6.83 27.08 3.11
C ILE A 74 6.66 28.59 3.26
N ASP A 75 7.76 29.35 3.29
CA ASP A 75 7.74 30.81 3.40
C ASP A 75 7.11 31.49 2.19
N ALA A 76 7.31 30.95 1.01
CA ALA A 76 6.72 31.45 -0.22
C ALA A 76 5.25 31.03 -0.41
N SER A 77 4.77 30.02 0.31
CA SER A 77 3.43 29.48 0.18
C SER A 77 2.36 30.37 0.81
N ASN A 78 1.17 30.42 0.21
CA ASN A 78 0.05 31.24 0.68
C ASN A 78 -1.07 30.42 1.35
N ASN A 79 -1.00 29.09 1.31
CA ASN A 79 -1.98 28.21 1.94
C ASN A 79 -1.33 26.96 2.54
N PRO A 80 -1.94 26.35 3.57
CA PRO A 80 -1.41 25.17 4.23
C PRO A 80 -1.22 23.95 3.30
N GLY A 81 -2.02 23.77 2.27
CA GLY A 81 -1.90 22.66 1.33
C GLY A 81 -0.57 22.71 0.55
N GLU A 82 -0.15 23.91 0.08
CA GLU A 82 1.15 24.08 -0.55
C GLU A 82 2.31 23.79 0.42
N MET A 83 2.15 24.19 1.69
CA MET A 83 3.15 23.94 2.72
C MET A 83 3.28 22.44 3.02
N LEU A 84 2.17 21.72 3.15
CA LEU A 84 2.16 20.25 3.30
C LEU A 84 2.77 19.55 2.08
N ALA A 85 2.46 20.03 0.88
CA ALA A 85 3.07 19.51 -0.34
C ALA A 85 4.58 19.71 -0.37
N ALA A 86 5.10 20.84 0.15
CA ALA A 86 6.54 21.07 0.24
C ALA A 86 7.22 20.02 1.15
N ILE A 87 6.63 19.70 2.31
CA ILE A 87 7.14 18.66 3.23
C ILE A 87 7.06 17.27 2.57
N TYR A 88 5.95 16.96 1.92
CA TYR A 88 5.80 15.69 1.18
C TYR A 88 6.90 15.52 0.15
N TRP A 89 7.17 16.53 -0.68
CA TRP A 89 8.19 16.47 -1.72
C TRP A 89 9.62 16.42 -1.17
N MET A 90 9.87 16.99 0.01
CA MET A 90 11.14 16.80 0.75
C MET A 90 11.34 15.31 1.05
N VAL A 91 10.36 14.67 1.67
CA VAL A 91 10.45 13.23 2.04
C VAL A 91 10.58 12.37 0.80
N HIS A 92 9.88 12.70 -0.28
CA HIS A 92 9.93 11.97 -1.55
C HIS A 92 11.33 11.94 -2.19
N LYS A 93 12.23 12.88 -1.83
CA LYS A 93 13.64 12.86 -2.27
C LYS A 93 14.41 11.63 -1.77
N MET A 94 13.96 11.00 -0.69
CA MET A 94 14.58 9.76 -0.19
C MET A 94 14.46 8.60 -1.18
N ASP A 95 13.54 8.67 -2.13
CA ASP A 95 13.26 7.61 -3.11
C ASP A 95 13.19 6.22 -2.44
N ASP A 96 12.30 6.11 -1.43
CA ASP A 96 12.19 4.96 -0.55
C ASP A 96 10.71 4.59 -0.34
N SER A 97 10.35 3.31 -0.56
CA SER A 97 8.96 2.86 -0.56
C SER A 97 8.26 2.99 0.78
N HIS A 98 9.02 2.92 1.88
CA HIS A 98 8.51 2.93 3.25
C HIS A 98 8.81 4.22 4.01
N THR A 99 9.48 5.21 3.38
CA THR A 99 9.73 6.52 4.00
C THR A 99 8.72 7.52 3.49
N ARG A 100 7.79 7.91 4.37
CA ARG A 100 6.61 8.72 4.02
C ARG A 100 6.33 9.77 5.10
N PHE A 101 5.91 10.95 4.67
CA PHE A 101 5.34 11.96 5.55
C PHE A 101 3.89 11.63 5.85
N LEU A 102 3.52 11.69 7.13
CA LEU A 102 2.14 11.58 7.60
C LEU A 102 1.67 12.96 8.02
N PRO A 103 0.86 13.62 7.18
CA PRO A 103 0.42 14.98 7.45
C PRO A 103 -0.50 15.05 8.67
N PRO A 104 -0.66 16.23 9.25
CA PRO A 104 -1.70 16.47 10.23
C PRO A 104 -3.05 16.01 9.71
N TRP A 105 -3.82 15.40 10.61
CA TRP A 105 -5.06 14.77 10.26
C TRP A 105 -6.09 15.75 9.69
N GLN A 106 -6.72 15.36 8.60
CA GLN A 106 -7.79 16.14 7.99
C GLN A 106 -9.15 15.60 8.43
N THR A 107 -10.05 16.50 8.85
CA THR A 107 -11.40 16.14 9.29
C THR A 107 -12.33 15.77 8.15
N LEU A 108 -12.00 16.13 6.91
CA LEU A 108 -12.79 15.82 5.73
C LEU A 108 -12.06 14.81 4.83
N GLU A 109 -12.77 13.76 4.46
CA GLU A 109 -12.31 12.72 3.55
C GLU A 109 -13.13 12.76 2.26
N PRO A 110 -12.50 13.02 1.11
CA PRO A 110 -13.17 12.92 -0.19
C PRO A 110 -13.34 11.44 -0.58
N ARG A 111 -14.57 11.02 -0.90
CA ARG A 111 -14.89 9.69 -1.43
C ARG A 111 -15.51 9.83 -2.81
N PHE A 112 -15.04 9.03 -3.76
CA PHE A 112 -15.50 9.08 -5.15
C PHE A 112 -16.39 7.89 -5.52
N GLY A 113 -16.29 6.80 -4.74
CA GLY A 113 -17.09 5.58 -4.92
C GLY A 113 -16.60 4.72 -6.08
N CYS A 114 -15.32 4.73 -6.36
CA CYS A 114 -14.66 3.81 -7.28
C CYS A 114 -13.34 3.30 -6.68
N GLN A 115 -12.93 2.12 -7.15
CA GLN A 115 -11.62 1.56 -6.85
C GLN A 115 -10.90 1.28 -8.17
N ILE A 116 -9.68 1.77 -8.25
CA ILE A 116 -8.79 1.59 -9.40
C ILE A 116 -7.49 0.97 -8.90
N LYS A 117 -6.85 0.12 -9.69
CA LYS A 117 -5.53 -0.41 -9.37
C LYS A 117 -4.79 -0.91 -10.61
N PRO A 118 -3.48 -1.14 -10.51
CA PRO A 118 -2.72 -1.77 -11.58
C PRO A 118 -3.08 -3.26 -11.74
N PHE A 119 -3.23 -3.66 -13.00
CA PHE A 119 -3.27 -5.04 -13.49
C PHE A 119 -2.19 -5.17 -14.56
N GLY A 120 -1.09 -5.82 -14.26
CA GLY A 120 0.12 -5.75 -15.07
C GLY A 120 0.65 -4.32 -15.16
N GLN A 121 0.78 -3.80 -16.36
CA GLN A 121 1.20 -2.41 -16.61
C GLN A 121 0.01 -1.44 -16.78
N THR A 122 -1.22 -1.95 -16.76
CA THR A 122 -2.41 -1.15 -17.04
C THR A 122 -3.16 -0.87 -15.76
N VAL A 123 -3.49 0.39 -15.49
CA VAL A 123 -4.36 0.78 -14.37
C VAL A 123 -5.82 0.66 -14.81
N ARG A 124 -6.65 -0.04 -14.04
CA ARG A 124 -8.06 -0.30 -14.39
C ARG A 124 -9.00 0.00 -13.23
N VAL A 125 -10.21 0.35 -13.57
CA VAL A 125 -11.34 0.42 -12.63
C VAL A 125 -11.79 -1.02 -12.34
N TYR A 126 -11.73 -1.44 -11.09
CA TYR A 126 -12.15 -2.79 -10.72
C TYR A 126 -13.38 -2.85 -9.81
N LYS A 127 -13.77 -1.71 -9.24
CA LYS A 127 -15.07 -1.56 -8.54
C LYS A 127 -15.66 -0.17 -8.78
N VAL A 128 -16.98 -0.12 -8.87
CA VAL A 128 -17.79 1.12 -8.89
C VAL A 128 -18.97 0.89 -7.97
N LYS A 129 -19.13 1.76 -6.97
CA LYS A 129 -20.22 1.69 -6.00
C LYS A 129 -21.52 2.14 -6.64
N GLU A 130 -22.58 1.41 -6.41
CA GLU A 130 -23.91 1.79 -6.86
C GLU A 130 -24.33 3.15 -6.25
N LYS A 131 -24.98 3.96 -7.06
CA LYS A 131 -25.48 5.31 -6.73
C LYS A 131 -24.38 6.31 -6.33
N SER A 132 -23.09 5.95 -6.47
CA SER A 132 -21.95 6.83 -6.19
C SER A 132 -21.78 7.95 -7.22
N ALA A 133 -20.91 8.90 -6.90
CA ALA A 133 -20.50 9.94 -7.84
C ALA A 133 -19.80 9.36 -9.08
N ALA A 134 -18.98 8.34 -8.91
CA ALA A 134 -18.30 7.64 -10.02
C ALA A 134 -19.31 7.01 -10.99
N GLN A 135 -20.33 6.28 -10.47
CA GLN A 135 -21.36 5.70 -11.32
C GLN A 135 -22.18 6.76 -12.06
N LYS A 136 -22.55 7.85 -11.36
CA LYS A 136 -23.28 8.99 -11.98
C LYS A 136 -22.46 9.68 -13.07
N ALA A 137 -21.14 9.74 -12.92
CA ALA A 137 -20.21 10.28 -13.92
C ALA A 137 -20.01 9.33 -15.10
N GLY A 138 -20.57 8.12 -15.07
CA GLY A 138 -20.48 7.13 -16.14
C GLY A 138 -19.23 6.25 -16.11
N LEU A 139 -18.50 6.21 -14.99
CA LEU A 139 -17.36 5.29 -14.80
C LEU A 139 -17.87 3.86 -14.69
N LEU A 140 -17.21 2.92 -15.37
CA LEU A 140 -17.56 1.49 -15.36
C LEU A 140 -16.40 0.61 -14.93
N VAL A 141 -16.71 -0.55 -14.37
CA VAL A 141 -15.74 -1.61 -14.14
C VAL A 141 -15.15 -2.06 -15.47
N GLY A 142 -13.84 -2.23 -15.54
CA GLY A 142 -13.10 -2.60 -16.76
C GLY A 142 -12.52 -1.41 -17.52
N ASP A 143 -12.94 -0.16 -17.24
CA ASP A 143 -12.33 1.03 -17.84
C ASP A 143 -10.82 1.06 -17.57
N THR A 144 -10.04 1.35 -18.61
CA THR A 144 -8.60 1.61 -18.49
C THR A 144 -8.40 3.06 -18.09
N VAL A 145 -7.70 3.31 -16.98
CA VAL A 145 -7.36 4.66 -16.52
C VAL A 145 -6.03 5.06 -17.15
N LEU A 146 -6.03 6.12 -17.94
CA LEU A 146 -4.86 6.65 -18.63
C LEU A 146 -4.17 7.74 -17.82
N ALA A 147 -4.94 8.57 -17.12
CA ALA A 147 -4.42 9.60 -16.24
C ALA A 147 -5.40 9.92 -15.10
N ILE A 148 -4.83 10.39 -13.98
CA ILE A 148 -5.52 10.90 -12.79
C ILE A 148 -5.06 12.35 -12.61
N ASP A 149 -6.00 13.31 -12.70
CA ASP A 149 -5.70 14.75 -12.61
C ASP A 149 -4.52 15.20 -13.50
N ASN A 150 -4.47 14.68 -14.73
CA ASN A 150 -3.43 14.88 -15.74
C ASN A 150 -2.07 14.21 -15.42
N VAL A 151 -1.94 13.44 -14.34
CA VAL A 151 -0.79 12.58 -14.07
C VAL A 151 -1.04 11.22 -14.73
N VAL A 152 -0.10 10.76 -15.56
CA VAL A 152 -0.21 9.47 -16.22
C VAL A 152 -0.38 8.37 -15.19
N ALA A 153 -1.41 7.56 -15.35
CA ALA A 153 -1.67 6.43 -14.48
C ALA A 153 -0.82 5.24 -14.92
N ASP A 154 0.27 5.00 -14.23
CA ASP A 154 1.11 3.84 -14.42
C ASP A 154 1.28 3.04 -13.11
N ARG A 155 1.80 1.81 -13.23
CA ARG A 155 1.98 0.92 -12.09
C ARG A 155 2.93 1.49 -11.04
N GLN A 156 3.97 2.22 -11.44
CA GLN A 156 5.02 2.67 -10.51
C GLN A 156 4.57 3.89 -9.69
N GLN A 157 3.82 4.80 -10.33
CA GLN A 157 3.39 6.06 -9.73
C GLN A 157 2.00 5.98 -9.10
N TYR A 158 1.27 4.89 -9.32
CA TYR A 158 -0.11 4.75 -8.87
C TYR A 158 -0.28 5.02 -7.37
N TRP A 159 0.52 4.37 -6.51
CA TRP A 159 0.43 4.52 -5.06
C TRP A 159 0.75 5.94 -4.58
N GLU A 160 1.79 6.54 -5.14
CA GLU A 160 2.18 7.92 -4.81
C GLU A 160 1.11 8.90 -5.22
N THR A 161 0.52 8.72 -6.40
CA THR A 161 -0.59 9.55 -6.89
C THR A 161 -1.80 9.43 -5.98
N GLN A 162 -2.19 8.23 -5.59
CA GLN A 162 -3.31 7.99 -4.67
C GLN A 162 -3.05 8.62 -3.30
N PHE A 163 -1.87 8.40 -2.72
CA PHE A 163 -1.50 8.98 -1.43
C PHE A 163 -1.52 10.50 -1.48
N TYR A 164 -0.93 11.10 -2.53
CA TYR A 164 -0.88 12.54 -2.68
C TYR A 164 -2.27 13.19 -2.73
N TYR A 165 -3.15 12.71 -3.61
CA TYR A 165 -4.49 13.27 -3.76
C TYR A 165 -5.44 12.93 -2.62
N ARG A 166 -5.13 11.94 -1.81
CA ARG A 166 -5.96 11.57 -0.68
C ARG A 166 -5.56 12.27 0.61
N PHE A 167 -4.26 12.43 0.88
CA PHE A 167 -3.75 12.87 2.17
C PHE A 167 -3.01 14.22 2.13
N ILE A 168 -2.38 14.56 1.03
CA ILE A 168 -1.60 15.80 0.91
C ILE A 168 -2.42 16.94 0.32
N GLN A 169 -3.06 16.69 -0.80
CA GLN A 169 -3.97 17.63 -1.46
C GLN A 169 -5.26 16.94 -1.86
N PRO A 170 -6.18 16.70 -0.91
CA PRO A 170 -7.46 16.09 -1.21
C PRO A 170 -8.22 16.88 -2.26
N ALA A 171 -8.59 16.21 -3.34
CA ALA A 171 -9.30 16.82 -4.44
C ALA A 171 -10.82 16.80 -4.20
N GLY A 172 -11.48 17.94 -4.37
CA GLY A 172 -12.95 18.01 -4.38
C GLY A 172 -13.59 17.39 -5.64
N VAL A 173 -12.80 17.18 -6.67
CA VAL A 173 -13.20 16.55 -7.94
C VAL A 173 -12.04 15.69 -8.42
N LEU A 174 -12.28 14.41 -8.64
CA LEU A 174 -11.33 13.51 -9.29
C LEU A 174 -11.55 13.58 -10.81
N VAL A 175 -10.50 13.89 -11.55
CA VAL A 175 -10.53 13.91 -13.01
C VAL A 175 -9.81 12.67 -13.54
N LEU A 176 -10.55 11.80 -14.24
CA LEU A 176 -10.00 10.60 -14.86
C LEU A 176 -10.03 10.72 -16.38
N ASP A 177 -8.88 10.52 -17.02
CA ASP A 177 -8.84 10.20 -18.44
C ASP A 177 -8.89 8.68 -18.57
N ILE A 178 -9.93 8.17 -19.20
CA ILE A 178 -10.17 6.73 -19.36
C ILE A 178 -10.19 6.34 -20.83
N GLU A 179 -9.95 5.05 -21.08
CA GLU A 179 -10.21 4.41 -22.37
C GLU A 179 -11.21 3.26 -22.19
N ARG A 180 -12.26 3.25 -23.00
CA ARG A 180 -13.31 2.23 -23.08
C ARG A 180 -13.58 1.92 -24.53
N ASP A 181 -13.48 0.65 -24.94
CA ASP A 181 -13.72 0.20 -26.33
C ASP A 181 -12.92 1.03 -27.37
N GLY A 182 -11.65 1.34 -27.05
CA GLY A 182 -10.78 2.15 -27.90
C GLY A 182 -11.12 3.65 -27.95
N LYS A 183 -12.10 4.12 -27.19
CA LYS A 183 -12.50 5.53 -27.13
C LYS A 183 -12.02 6.17 -25.84
N ARG A 184 -11.34 7.31 -25.95
CA ARG A 184 -10.88 8.10 -24.81
C ARG A 184 -11.99 9.04 -24.34
N GLN A 185 -12.15 9.15 -23.03
CA GLN A 185 -13.12 9.98 -22.36
C GLN A 185 -12.49 10.64 -21.14
N ARG A 186 -12.88 11.87 -20.85
CA ARG A 186 -12.50 12.56 -19.61
C ARG A 186 -13.72 12.65 -18.71
N LEU A 187 -13.63 12.06 -17.54
CA LEU A 187 -14.68 12.06 -16.53
C LEU A 187 -14.28 12.95 -15.37
N LYS A 188 -15.25 13.73 -14.86
CA LYS A 188 -15.13 14.53 -13.64
C LYS A 188 -16.04 13.95 -12.59
N ILE A 189 -15.48 13.47 -11.51
CA ILE A 189 -16.17 12.77 -10.42
C ILE A 189 -16.12 13.66 -9.20
N PRO A 190 -17.21 14.31 -8.78
CA PRO A 190 -17.23 15.12 -7.57
C PRO A 190 -17.05 14.22 -6.33
N ALA A 191 -16.32 14.72 -5.34
CA ALA A 191 -16.16 14.03 -4.07
C ALA A 191 -17.46 14.03 -3.27
N ASP A 192 -17.77 12.91 -2.65
CA ASP A 192 -18.70 12.83 -1.52
C ASP A 192 -17.85 13.03 -0.25
N LEU A 193 -18.13 14.13 0.47
CA LEU A 193 -17.31 14.54 1.59
C LEU A 193 -17.82 13.90 2.89
N HIS A 194 -16.98 13.12 3.53
CA HIS A 194 -17.25 12.49 4.80
C HIS A 194 -16.46 13.15 5.92
N THR A 195 -17.09 13.35 7.07
CA THR A 195 -16.41 13.87 8.27
C THR A 195 -15.87 12.68 9.06
N ARG A 196 -14.59 12.73 9.44
CA ARG A 196 -13.97 11.77 10.35
C ARG A 196 -13.76 12.38 11.72
N GLN A 197 -13.89 11.55 12.77
CA GLN A 197 -13.43 11.94 14.10
C GLN A 197 -11.91 11.83 14.17
N ALA A 198 -11.25 12.95 14.45
CA ALA A 198 -9.79 13.09 14.38
C ALA A 198 -9.01 12.17 15.37
N MET A 199 -9.64 11.62 16.40
CA MET A 199 -8.95 10.93 17.50
C MET A 199 -8.68 9.43 17.31
N GLU A 200 -9.31 8.74 16.36
CA GLU A 200 -9.20 7.27 16.32
C GLU A 200 -7.99 6.71 15.54
N LEU A 201 -7.31 7.51 14.74
CA LEU A 201 -6.36 7.03 13.77
C LEU A 201 -4.88 7.28 14.09
N VAL A 202 -4.59 8.12 15.06
CA VAL A 202 -3.22 8.56 15.39
C VAL A 202 -2.39 7.47 16.09
N TYR A 203 -3.01 6.46 16.67
CA TYR A 203 -2.32 5.48 17.52
C TYR A 203 -2.05 4.11 16.89
N ASP A 204 -2.39 3.90 15.61
CA ASP A 204 -2.27 2.57 15.01
C ASP A 204 -1.95 2.65 13.51
N VAL A 205 -0.76 2.13 13.13
CA VAL A 205 -0.33 2.04 11.71
C VAL A 205 -1.32 1.20 10.90
N SER A 206 -1.95 0.19 11.53
CA SER A 206 -2.99 -0.60 10.87
C SER A 206 -4.16 0.27 10.46
N LYS A 207 -4.52 1.25 11.29
CA LYS A 207 -5.58 2.22 11.00
C LYS A 207 -5.22 3.22 9.89
N LEU A 208 -3.94 3.56 9.72
CA LEU A 208 -3.51 4.34 8.55
C LEU A 208 -3.71 3.53 7.28
N PHE A 209 -3.29 2.27 7.27
CA PHE A 209 -3.55 1.36 6.16
C PHE A 209 -5.05 1.08 6.00
N ASP A 210 -5.79 0.98 7.09
CA ASP A 210 -7.25 0.88 7.07
C ASP A 210 -7.87 2.15 6.52
N ALA A 211 -7.35 3.33 6.83
CA ALA A 211 -7.82 4.58 6.27
C ALA A 211 -7.55 4.69 4.78
N ILE A 212 -6.38 4.22 4.32
CA ILE A 212 -6.08 4.10 2.89
C ILE A 212 -7.04 3.11 2.23
N ARG A 213 -7.45 2.05 2.95
CA ARG A 213 -8.35 1.01 2.49
C ARG A 213 -9.82 1.22 2.84
N GLU A 214 -10.20 2.13 3.73
CA GLU A 214 -11.59 2.24 4.21
C GLU A 214 -12.57 2.60 3.10
N GLU A 215 -12.12 3.25 2.04
CA GLU A 215 -12.91 3.31 0.81
C GLU A 215 -13.11 1.92 0.21
N GLU A 216 -12.16 1.00 0.42
CA GLU A 216 -12.24 -0.40 0.03
C GLU A 216 -13.09 -1.22 1.01
N THR A 217 -13.02 -0.96 2.33
CA THR A 217 -13.76 -1.71 3.36
C THR A 217 -15.21 -1.30 3.53
N SER A 218 -15.60 -0.08 3.16
CA SER A 218 -17.02 0.30 3.11
C SER A 218 -17.83 -0.57 2.15
N TYR A 219 -17.16 -1.43 1.38
CA TYR A 219 -17.74 -2.53 0.58
C TYR A 219 -17.83 -3.85 1.35
N ALA A 220 -17.88 -3.80 2.69
CA ALA A 220 -18.26 -4.86 3.63
C ALA A 220 -17.97 -6.31 3.16
N GLU A 221 -16.73 -6.59 2.81
CA GLU A 221 -16.26 -7.96 2.71
C GLU A 221 -15.50 -8.31 3.98
N ASP A 222 -15.83 -9.46 4.60
CA ASP A 222 -15.11 -9.97 5.78
C ASP A 222 -13.59 -9.91 5.50
N PRO A 223 -12.80 -9.19 6.34
CA PRO A 223 -11.36 -9.03 6.13
C PRO A 223 -10.61 -10.36 6.08
N PHE A 224 -11.18 -11.42 6.64
CA PHE A 224 -10.61 -12.76 6.66
C PHE A 224 -11.63 -13.74 6.10
N ARG A 225 -11.46 -14.10 4.83
CA ARG A 225 -12.27 -15.14 4.22
C ARG A 225 -11.55 -16.48 4.33
N TYR A 226 -12.30 -17.49 4.70
CA TYR A 226 -11.87 -18.87 4.62
C TYR A 226 -12.95 -19.70 3.97
N ALA A 227 -12.54 -20.70 3.24
CA ALA A 227 -13.44 -21.67 2.62
C ALA A 227 -12.74 -23.02 2.48
N ARG A 228 -13.52 -24.10 2.35
CA ARG A 228 -13.01 -25.40 1.98
C ARG A 228 -13.82 -25.94 0.82
N LYS A 229 -13.15 -26.29 -0.26
CA LYS A 229 -13.76 -26.87 -1.46
C LYS A 229 -12.86 -27.96 -2.02
N ASP A 230 -13.41 -29.14 -2.30
CA ASP A 230 -12.68 -30.28 -2.88
C ASP A 230 -11.40 -30.64 -2.07
N ASP A 231 -11.49 -30.62 -0.74
CA ASP A 231 -10.37 -30.81 0.21
C ASP A 231 -9.25 -29.75 0.12
N ILE A 232 -9.46 -28.69 -0.61
CA ILE A 232 -8.55 -27.54 -0.68
C ILE A 232 -9.07 -26.45 0.26
N GLY A 233 -8.24 -26.06 1.22
CA GLY A 233 -8.48 -24.90 2.08
C GLY A 233 -8.13 -23.60 1.33
N TYR A 234 -8.95 -22.58 1.50
CA TYR A 234 -8.71 -21.24 1.03
C TYR A 234 -8.71 -20.29 2.22
N VAL A 235 -7.67 -19.45 2.31
CA VAL A 235 -7.52 -18.43 3.34
C VAL A 235 -7.13 -17.14 2.65
N ARG A 236 -7.95 -16.10 2.79
CA ARG A 236 -7.62 -14.73 2.36
C ARG A 236 -7.16 -13.93 3.57
N LEU A 237 -5.99 -13.33 3.45
CA LEU A 237 -5.39 -12.45 4.46
C LEU A 237 -5.40 -11.02 3.92
N ARG A 238 -6.01 -10.10 4.66
CA ARG A 238 -5.98 -8.68 4.29
C ARG A 238 -4.73 -7.96 4.80
N ASP A 239 -4.23 -8.42 5.93
CA ASP A 239 -3.03 -7.88 6.58
C ASP A 239 -2.41 -8.94 7.51
N PHE A 240 -1.28 -8.61 8.10
CA PHE A 240 -0.63 -9.39 9.14
C PHE A 240 -0.72 -8.64 10.47
N VAL A 241 -1.94 -8.48 11.01
CA VAL A 241 -2.20 -7.75 12.25
C VAL A 241 -3.16 -8.52 13.15
N GLY A 242 -2.90 -8.53 14.46
CA GLY A 242 -3.87 -8.93 15.48
C GLY A 242 -4.24 -10.43 15.54
N GLY A 243 -3.39 -11.34 15.03
CA GLY A 243 -3.57 -12.81 15.16
C GLY A 243 -4.67 -13.43 14.29
N LYS A 244 -5.39 -12.65 13.51
CA LYS A 244 -6.53 -13.13 12.70
C LYS A 244 -6.11 -14.06 11.55
N ALA A 245 -4.90 -13.90 11.03
CA ALA A 245 -4.34 -14.80 10.02
C ALA A 245 -4.24 -16.25 10.53
N GLU A 246 -3.90 -16.43 11.80
CA GLU A 246 -3.86 -17.74 12.45
C GLU A 246 -5.28 -18.36 12.58
N GLU A 247 -6.26 -17.56 12.99
CA GLU A 247 -7.64 -18.00 13.12
C GLU A 247 -8.17 -18.58 11.79
N ALA A 248 -7.89 -17.92 10.68
CA ALA A 248 -8.31 -18.39 9.36
C ALA A 248 -7.70 -19.76 9.00
N LEU A 249 -6.44 -20.03 9.36
CA LEU A 249 -5.82 -21.37 9.18
C LEU A 249 -6.49 -22.44 10.02
N TRP A 250 -6.90 -22.13 11.24
CA TRP A 250 -7.63 -23.08 12.09
C TRP A 250 -8.95 -23.54 11.48
N LYS A 251 -9.64 -22.64 10.76
CA LYS A 251 -10.92 -22.95 10.10
C LYS A 251 -10.78 -23.91 8.93
N VAL A 252 -9.61 -23.99 8.32
CA VAL A 252 -9.32 -24.89 7.19
C VAL A 252 -8.40 -26.06 7.55
N LYS A 253 -8.18 -26.31 8.84
CA LYS A 253 -7.33 -27.42 9.29
C LYS A 253 -7.83 -28.76 8.71
N GLY A 254 -6.88 -29.64 8.37
CA GLY A 254 -7.18 -30.94 7.76
C GLY A 254 -7.50 -30.88 6.27
N SER A 255 -7.32 -29.72 5.62
CA SER A 255 -7.31 -29.64 4.16
C SER A 255 -6.08 -30.35 3.57
N ARG A 256 -6.25 -30.99 2.42
CA ARG A 256 -5.18 -31.71 1.71
C ARG A 256 -4.31 -30.80 0.85
N ALA A 257 -4.75 -29.59 0.57
CA ALA A 257 -3.98 -28.53 -0.07
C ALA A 257 -4.47 -27.16 0.45
N LEU A 258 -3.69 -26.11 0.24
CA LEU A 258 -3.99 -24.78 0.77
C LEU A 258 -3.77 -23.70 -0.30
N ILE A 259 -4.75 -22.80 -0.46
CA ILE A 259 -4.60 -21.52 -1.17
C ILE A 259 -4.50 -20.41 -0.13
N ILE A 260 -3.43 -19.64 -0.19
CA ILE A 260 -3.21 -18.43 0.62
C ILE A 260 -3.36 -17.24 -0.31
N ASP A 261 -4.38 -16.41 -0.10
CA ASP A 261 -4.65 -15.23 -0.91
C ASP A 261 -4.20 -13.97 -0.17
N VAL A 262 -3.10 -13.38 -0.61
CA VAL A 262 -2.55 -12.12 -0.11
C VAL A 262 -2.71 -10.97 -1.12
N ARG A 263 -3.62 -11.10 -2.07
CA ARG A 263 -3.95 -10.01 -2.99
C ARG A 263 -4.57 -8.84 -2.25
N GLY A 264 -4.08 -7.64 -2.50
CA GLY A 264 -4.48 -6.43 -1.79
C GLY A 264 -3.98 -6.37 -0.34
N ASN A 265 -3.07 -7.24 0.09
CA ASN A 265 -2.51 -7.23 1.44
C ASN A 265 -1.20 -6.43 1.47
N PRO A 266 -1.15 -5.24 2.11
CA PRO A 266 0.04 -4.37 2.15
C PRO A 266 1.08 -4.82 3.19
N GLY A 267 0.89 -5.96 3.82
CA GLY A 267 1.81 -6.47 4.84
C GLY A 267 1.28 -6.35 6.26
N GLY A 268 2.13 -5.92 7.16
CA GLY A 268 1.84 -5.79 8.60
C GLY A 268 3.01 -6.18 9.49
N GLU A 269 2.73 -6.74 10.64
CA GLU A 269 3.72 -7.02 11.68
C GLU A 269 4.59 -8.25 11.37
N VAL A 270 5.89 -8.11 11.54
CA VAL A 270 6.86 -9.21 11.35
C VAL A 270 6.55 -10.40 12.27
N ASN A 271 6.12 -10.14 13.51
CA ASN A 271 5.75 -11.20 14.45
C ASN A 271 4.55 -12.03 13.95
N GLU A 272 3.56 -11.39 13.32
CA GLU A 272 2.42 -12.09 12.73
C GLU A 272 2.85 -12.93 11.53
N LEU A 273 3.71 -12.37 10.67
CA LEU A 273 4.30 -13.09 9.56
C LEU A 273 5.07 -14.34 10.03
N GLN A 274 5.95 -14.19 11.06
CA GLN A 274 6.71 -15.31 11.63
C GLN A 274 5.78 -16.42 12.16
N ARG A 275 4.71 -16.03 12.87
CA ARG A 275 3.72 -16.97 13.39
C ARG A 275 3.00 -17.68 12.27
N PHE A 276 2.51 -16.94 11.28
CA PHE A 276 1.80 -17.52 10.14
C PHE A 276 2.68 -18.46 9.33
N ALA A 277 3.89 -18.04 8.98
CA ALA A 277 4.85 -18.88 8.26
C ALA A 277 5.17 -20.18 9.02
N GLY A 278 5.23 -20.14 10.35
CA GLY A 278 5.48 -21.33 11.18
C GLY A 278 4.45 -22.44 11.01
N TYR A 279 3.22 -22.17 10.58
CA TYR A 279 2.23 -23.21 10.25
C TYR A 279 2.56 -23.95 8.94
N LEU A 280 3.45 -23.40 8.12
CA LEU A 280 3.82 -23.94 6.81
C LEU A 280 5.18 -24.66 6.84
N GLU A 281 5.93 -24.55 7.95
CA GLU A 281 7.30 -25.06 8.09
C GLU A 281 7.37 -26.33 8.93
N LYS A 282 8.34 -27.22 8.59
CA LYS A 282 8.65 -28.47 9.33
C LYS A 282 9.67 -28.24 10.45
N SER A 283 10.57 -27.28 10.26
CA SER A 283 11.65 -26.93 11.18
C SER A 283 11.80 -25.42 11.28
N GLU A 284 12.54 -24.95 12.24
CA GLU A 284 12.85 -23.51 12.29
C GLU A 284 13.59 -23.10 11.01
N THR A 285 13.07 -22.10 10.30
CA THR A 285 13.54 -21.70 8.98
C THR A 285 13.74 -20.20 8.93
N GLU A 286 14.85 -19.75 8.31
CA GLU A 286 15.10 -18.32 8.08
C GLU A 286 14.15 -17.79 7.01
N LEU A 287 13.41 -16.73 7.34
CA LEU A 287 12.57 -16.01 6.40
C LEU A 287 13.40 -14.95 5.64
N PHE A 288 14.16 -14.16 6.37
CA PHE A 288 15.03 -13.12 5.87
C PHE A 288 16.04 -12.66 6.93
N THR A 289 17.06 -11.93 6.49
CA THR A 289 17.97 -11.17 7.36
C THR A 289 17.64 -9.69 7.25
N GLU A 290 17.45 -9.02 8.39
CA GLU A 290 17.36 -7.55 8.44
C GLU A 290 18.70 -6.91 8.79
N THR A 291 19.00 -5.79 8.15
CA THR A 291 20.20 -4.98 8.42
C THR A 291 19.79 -3.57 8.83
N ARG A 292 20.13 -3.17 10.04
CA ARG A 292 19.88 -1.84 10.63
C ARG A 292 21.20 -1.17 10.97
N ARG A 293 21.56 -0.10 10.26
CA ARG A 293 22.80 0.65 10.52
C ARG A 293 24.02 -0.27 10.75
N GLY A 294 24.22 -1.23 9.86
CA GLY A 294 25.32 -2.18 9.89
C GLY A 294 25.18 -3.37 10.88
N LYS A 295 24.09 -3.43 11.66
CA LYS A 295 23.78 -4.59 12.50
C LYS A 295 22.80 -5.50 11.77
N THR A 296 23.13 -6.78 11.69
CA THR A 296 22.30 -7.80 11.03
C THR A 296 21.62 -8.70 12.05
N GLN A 297 20.38 -9.10 11.75
CA GLN A 297 19.62 -10.06 12.54
C GLN A 297 18.83 -10.98 11.59
N LYS A 298 18.93 -12.30 11.81
CA LYS A 298 18.11 -13.29 11.12
C LYS A 298 16.72 -13.34 11.75
N ILE A 299 15.73 -13.30 10.91
CA ILE A 299 14.32 -13.44 11.29
C ILE A 299 13.86 -14.83 10.84
N THR A 300 13.42 -15.65 11.79
CA THR A 300 13.06 -17.06 11.57
C THR A 300 11.60 -17.31 11.88
N ALA A 301 11.01 -18.32 11.24
CA ALA A 301 9.72 -18.90 11.59
C ALA A 301 9.95 -20.25 12.31
N LYS A 302 9.22 -20.47 13.41
CA LYS A 302 9.26 -21.74 14.18
C LYS A 302 8.00 -22.55 13.87
N PRO A 303 8.11 -23.88 13.73
CA PRO A 303 6.96 -24.76 13.45
C PRO A 303 5.80 -24.56 14.43
N ARG A 304 4.58 -24.58 13.91
CA ARG A 304 3.34 -24.41 14.67
C ARG A 304 2.27 -25.45 14.32
N GLN A 305 1.26 -25.56 15.19
CA GLN A 305 0.10 -26.44 14.99
C GLN A 305 -1.21 -25.62 14.87
N PRO A 306 -2.15 -26.02 13.99
CA PRO A 306 -2.11 -27.20 13.10
C PRO A 306 -1.10 -27.01 11.96
N SER A 307 -0.31 -28.05 11.62
CA SER A 307 0.70 -27.97 10.58
C SER A 307 0.09 -28.13 9.18
N PHE A 308 0.53 -27.29 8.25
CA PHE A 308 0.32 -27.39 6.81
C PHE A 308 1.62 -27.66 6.04
N SER A 309 2.66 -28.10 6.75
CA SER A 309 4.00 -28.27 6.17
C SER A 309 4.06 -29.36 5.09
N ASP A 310 3.14 -30.32 5.09
CA ASP A 310 3.13 -31.46 4.17
C ASP A 310 2.13 -31.34 3.02
N VAL A 311 1.27 -30.32 3.03
CA VAL A 311 0.26 -30.15 1.98
C VAL A 311 0.75 -29.22 0.86
N PRO A 312 0.38 -29.45 -0.41
CA PRO A 312 0.65 -28.50 -1.49
C PRO A 312 0.05 -27.14 -1.19
N VAL A 313 0.81 -26.07 -1.48
CA VAL A 313 0.37 -24.68 -1.27
C VAL A 313 0.45 -23.90 -2.57
N ALA A 314 -0.53 -23.04 -2.79
CA ALA A 314 -0.52 -21.97 -3.78
C ALA A 314 -0.69 -20.62 -3.05
N VAL A 315 0.06 -19.59 -3.46
CA VAL A 315 -0.09 -18.23 -2.95
C VAL A 315 -0.57 -17.34 -4.08
N LEU A 316 -1.71 -16.66 -3.86
CA LEU A 316 -2.24 -15.67 -4.79
C LEU A 316 -1.70 -14.29 -4.42
N VAL A 317 -1.10 -13.61 -5.38
CA VAL A 317 -0.49 -12.28 -5.23
C VAL A 317 -0.97 -11.32 -6.31
N ASP A 318 -0.89 -10.02 -6.04
CA ASP A 318 -1.16 -8.97 -7.02
C ASP A 318 -0.28 -7.72 -6.81
N SER A 319 -0.54 -6.68 -7.59
CA SER A 319 0.20 -5.40 -7.53
C SER A 319 0.13 -4.68 -6.18
N GLU A 320 -0.80 -5.07 -5.32
CA GLU A 320 -1.02 -4.49 -3.99
C GLU A 320 -0.53 -5.41 -2.87
N SER A 321 -0.01 -6.59 -3.19
CA SER A 321 0.70 -7.44 -2.24
C SER A 321 2.04 -6.81 -1.90
N ALA A 322 2.22 -6.33 -0.66
CA ALA A 322 3.41 -5.58 -0.25
C ALA A 322 4.01 -6.10 1.07
N SER A 323 5.27 -5.75 1.35
CA SER A 323 5.95 -5.95 2.63
C SER A 323 5.87 -7.41 3.13
N ALA A 324 5.24 -7.68 4.29
CA ALA A 324 5.11 -9.03 4.86
C ALA A 324 4.50 -10.04 3.89
N SER A 325 3.58 -9.61 3.00
CA SER A 325 3.00 -10.46 1.95
C SER A 325 4.04 -10.89 0.92
N GLU A 326 4.93 -9.99 0.54
CA GLU A 326 6.03 -10.27 -0.38
C GLU A 326 7.08 -11.18 0.26
N ILE A 327 7.36 -10.94 1.55
CA ILE A 327 8.27 -11.79 2.32
C ILE A 327 7.74 -13.22 2.39
N LEU A 328 6.47 -13.40 2.71
CA LEU A 328 5.82 -14.72 2.73
C LEU A 328 5.90 -15.39 1.34
N ALA A 329 5.48 -14.70 0.29
CA ALA A 329 5.48 -15.23 -1.06
C ALA A 329 6.90 -15.60 -1.52
N ARG A 330 7.88 -14.71 -1.30
CA ARG A 330 9.28 -14.95 -1.68
C ARG A 330 9.91 -16.11 -0.91
N HIS A 331 9.67 -16.18 0.40
CA HIS A 331 10.16 -17.28 1.25
C HIS A 331 9.63 -18.63 0.75
N LEU A 332 8.32 -18.72 0.53
CA LEU A 332 7.69 -19.97 0.07
C LEU A 332 8.07 -20.33 -1.38
N GLN A 333 8.37 -19.33 -2.22
CA GLN A 333 8.91 -19.54 -3.57
C GLN A 333 10.33 -20.10 -3.51
N LEU A 334 11.23 -19.48 -2.76
CA LEU A 334 12.63 -19.88 -2.63
C LEU A 334 12.78 -21.30 -2.05
N SER A 335 11.96 -21.65 -1.07
CA SER A 335 11.95 -22.98 -0.46
C SER A 335 11.24 -24.03 -1.30
N GLY A 336 10.63 -23.67 -2.45
CA GLY A 336 9.82 -24.57 -3.27
C GLY A 336 8.55 -25.06 -2.58
N ARG A 337 8.15 -24.41 -1.48
CA ARG A 337 7.00 -24.82 -0.64
C ARG A 337 5.66 -24.48 -1.27
N ALA A 338 5.59 -23.40 -2.04
CA ALA A 338 4.37 -23.00 -2.72
C ALA A 338 4.64 -22.65 -4.19
N VAL A 339 3.59 -22.69 -5.00
CA VAL A 339 3.54 -22.04 -6.31
C VAL A 339 2.92 -20.65 -6.14
N ILE A 340 3.60 -19.63 -6.61
CA ILE A 340 3.15 -18.24 -6.55
C ILE A 340 2.40 -17.91 -7.84
N ILE A 341 1.17 -17.45 -7.72
CA ILE A 341 0.26 -17.24 -8.86
C ILE A 341 -0.32 -15.81 -8.80
N GLY A 342 -0.34 -15.10 -9.90
CA GLY A 342 -0.94 -13.79 -9.96
C GLY A 342 -0.16 -12.77 -10.77
N ASP A 343 -0.26 -11.51 -10.37
CA ASP A 343 0.53 -10.40 -10.91
C ASP A 343 1.80 -10.17 -10.07
N LYS A 344 2.79 -9.51 -10.62
CA LYS A 344 3.98 -9.07 -9.89
C LYS A 344 3.59 -8.24 -8.66
N THR A 345 4.25 -8.44 -7.54
CA THR A 345 3.94 -7.74 -6.29
C THR A 345 4.41 -6.27 -6.29
N ALA A 346 4.11 -5.52 -5.25
CA ALA A 346 4.39 -4.09 -5.16
C ALA A 346 5.88 -3.73 -5.27
N GLY A 347 6.75 -4.55 -4.70
CA GLY A 347 8.17 -4.22 -4.58
C GLY A 347 8.45 -3.27 -3.42
N GLU A 348 7.67 -3.35 -2.38
CA GLU A 348 7.83 -2.59 -1.15
C GLU A 348 8.29 -3.53 -0.02
N VAL A 349 9.60 -3.79 0.06
CA VAL A 349 10.17 -4.79 0.99
C VAL A 349 11.27 -4.19 1.83
N ALA A 350 10.87 -3.51 2.89
CA ALA A 350 11.76 -2.93 3.88
C ALA A 350 11.17 -3.04 5.30
N GLY A 351 12.03 -3.04 6.31
CA GLY A 351 11.60 -2.88 7.69
C GLY A 351 11.35 -1.41 8.00
N ALA A 352 10.12 -1.02 8.28
CA ALA A 352 9.75 0.36 8.56
C ALA A 352 9.21 0.54 9.98
N ARG A 353 9.28 1.78 10.46
CA ARG A 353 8.63 2.22 11.70
C ARG A 353 7.93 3.54 11.51
N LEU A 354 6.79 3.66 12.16
CA LEU A 354 6.08 4.91 12.32
C LEU A 354 6.62 5.64 13.55
N PHE A 355 6.83 6.94 13.40
CA PHE A 355 7.20 7.87 14.47
C PHE A 355 6.17 8.99 14.49
N GLU A 356 5.41 9.03 15.56
CA GLU A 356 4.39 10.05 15.80
C GLU A 356 4.98 11.22 16.56
N GLN A 357 4.53 12.42 16.24
CA GLN A 357 4.92 13.66 16.89
C GLN A 357 3.69 14.57 17.04
N HIS A 358 3.80 15.56 17.92
CA HIS A 358 2.85 16.64 18.00
C HIS A 358 3.54 17.98 18.22
N ILE A 359 2.89 19.04 17.82
CA ILE A 359 3.33 20.41 18.05
C ILE A 359 2.19 21.21 18.69
N GLY A 360 2.52 22.07 19.65
CA GLY A 360 1.54 22.77 20.47
C GLY A 360 1.05 21.96 21.68
N ALA A 361 0.41 22.63 22.61
CA ALA A 361 -0.12 22.02 23.83
C ALA A 361 -1.64 21.80 23.74
N GLU A 362 -2.44 22.83 23.43
CA GLU A 362 -3.89 22.77 23.27
C GLU A 362 -4.34 23.86 22.27
N PRO A 363 -4.90 23.48 21.11
CA PRO A 363 -4.93 22.11 20.57
C PRO A 363 -3.57 21.65 20.05
N ALA A 364 -3.22 20.39 20.30
CA ALA A 364 -2.04 19.76 19.74
C ALA A 364 -2.29 19.35 18.28
N VAL A 365 -1.34 19.60 17.40
CA VAL A 365 -1.37 19.16 16.01
C VAL A 365 -0.49 17.92 15.89
N PHE A 366 -1.09 16.77 15.64
CA PHE A 366 -0.41 15.49 15.48
C PHE A 366 0.02 15.31 14.04
N TYR A 367 1.24 14.80 13.84
CA TYR A 367 1.82 14.46 12.55
C TYR A 367 2.84 13.32 12.75
N GLY A 368 3.45 12.84 11.69
CA GLY A 368 4.49 11.82 11.82
C GLY A 368 5.29 11.61 10.55
N ALA A 369 6.23 10.67 10.68
CA ALA A 369 6.91 10.08 9.54
C ALA A 369 7.01 8.57 9.73
N GLN A 370 6.68 7.83 8.70
CA GLN A 370 7.13 6.46 8.57
C GLN A 370 8.52 6.52 7.94
N THR A 371 9.47 5.73 8.44
CA THR A 371 10.80 5.65 7.83
C THR A 371 11.31 4.21 7.81
N THR A 372 12.03 3.86 6.75
CA THR A 372 12.75 2.58 6.65
C THR A 372 13.86 2.54 7.67
N VAL A 373 13.76 1.59 8.60
CA VAL A 373 14.75 1.38 9.67
C VAL A 373 15.63 0.16 9.43
N ALA A 374 15.26 -0.72 8.49
CA ALA A 374 16.01 -1.91 8.15
C ALA A 374 15.91 -2.25 6.65
N GLN A 375 17.02 -2.66 6.07
CA GLN A 375 17.05 -3.32 4.78
C GLN A 375 16.80 -4.83 4.97
N ILE A 376 16.06 -5.45 4.04
CA ILE A 376 15.73 -6.87 4.05
C ILE A 376 16.53 -7.59 2.96
N THR A 377 17.17 -8.70 3.33
CA THR A 377 17.89 -9.57 2.40
C THR A 377 17.40 -11.00 2.59
N PHE A 378 17.04 -11.67 1.51
CA PHE A 378 16.58 -13.06 1.53
C PHE A 378 17.76 -14.05 1.60
N PRO A 379 17.50 -15.35 1.93
CA PRO A 379 18.54 -16.37 2.01
C PRO A 379 19.36 -16.58 0.73
N ASP A 380 18.83 -16.18 -0.43
CA ASP A 380 19.56 -16.18 -1.72
C ASP A 380 20.47 -14.95 -1.92
N GLY A 381 20.62 -14.11 -0.89
CA GLY A 381 21.41 -12.88 -0.93
C GLY A 381 20.76 -11.69 -1.64
N LYS A 382 19.53 -11.83 -2.10
CA LYS A 382 18.84 -10.77 -2.87
C LYS A 382 17.99 -9.88 -1.97
N ASN A 383 17.95 -8.60 -2.33
CA ASN A 383 16.95 -7.64 -1.91
C ASN A 383 15.95 -7.46 -3.07
N ILE A 384 14.67 -7.42 -2.78
CA ILE A 384 13.61 -7.23 -3.78
C ILE A 384 12.86 -5.89 -3.63
N GLU A 385 13.41 -4.97 -2.87
CA GLU A 385 12.92 -3.59 -2.81
C GLU A 385 12.89 -2.97 -4.20
N LYS A 386 11.80 -2.32 -4.58
CA LYS A 386 11.50 -1.80 -5.93
C LYS A 386 11.43 -2.86 -7.05
N ILE A 387 11.63 -4.12 -6.71
CA ILE A 387 11.59 -5.23 -7.68
C ILE A 387 10.31 -6.02 -7.53
N GLY A 388 9.96 -6.43 -6.31
CA GLY A 388 8.84 -7.30 -6.02
C GLY A 388 9.07 -8.77 -6.34
N VAL A 389 8.09 -9.60 -5.98
CA VAL A 389 8.06 -11.02 -6.29
C VAL A 389 7.43 -11.20 -7.69
N THR A 390 8.16 -11.85 -8.58
CA THR A 390 7.60 -12.30 -9.85
C THR A 390 6.94 -13.67 -9.62
N PRO A 391 5.64 -13.84 -9.92
CA PRO A 391 4.96 -15.11 -9.78
C PRO A 391 5.57 -16.22 -10.63
N ASP A 392 5.43 -17.48 -10.17
CA ASP A 392 5.82 -18.66 -10.95
C ASP A 392 4.83 -18.88 -12.11
N LEU A 393 3.55 -18.58 -11.88
CA LEU A 393 2.51 -18.58 -12.89
C LEU A 393 1.87 -17.19 -12.96
N MET A 394 2.22 -16.47 -14.02
CA MET A 394 1.63 -15.14 -14.26
C MET A 394 0.14 -15.28 -14.58
N CYS A 395 -0.69 -14.52 -13.87
CA CYS A 395 -2.14 -14.48 -14.06
C CYS A 395 -2.64 -13.07 -13.76
N ILE A 396 -3.04 -12.36 -14.80
CA ILE A 396 -3.54 -10.98 -14.71
C ILE A 396 -4.97 -10.98 -15.23
N PRO A 397 -5.98 -10.68 -14.38
CA PRO A 397 -7.37 -10.55 -14.82
C PRO A 397 -7.52 -9.49 -15.91
N GLU A 398 -8.24 -9.81 -16.96
CA GLU A 398 -8.59 -8.88 -18.02
C GLU A 398 -9.86 -8.06 -17.68
N ALA A 399 -10.15 -7.02 -18.46
CA ALA A 399 -11.36 -6.22 -18.27
C ALA A 399 -12.64 -7.09 -18.28
N ALA A 400 -12.69 -8.08 -19.19
CA ALA A 400 -13.81 -9.01 -19.30
C ALA A 400 -13.98 -9.86 -18.02
N ASP A 401 -12.90 -10.26 -17.36
CA ASP A 401 -12.94 -11.00 -16.11
C ASP A 401 -13.52 -10.14 -14.98
N LEU A 402 -13.07 -8.87 -14.89
CA LEU A 402 -13.55 -7.91 -13.90
C LEU A 402 -15.06 -7.63 -14.06
N ILE A 403 -15.49 -7.41 -15.29
CA ILE A 403 -16.90 -7.17 -15.64
C ILE A 403 -17.76 -8.41 -15.29
N ALA A 404 -17.27 -9.61 -15.63
CA ALA A 404 -17.94 -10.87 -15.36
C ALA A 404 -17.81 -11.33 -13.88
N LYS A 405 -17.07 -10.61 -13.05
CA LYS A 405 -16.72 -10.98 -11.66
C LYS A 405 -16.10 -12.40 -11.57
N ARG A 406 -15.29 -12.76 -12.56
CA ARG A 406 -14.57 -14.02 -12.63
C ARG A 406 -13.18 -13.85 -12.03
N ASP A 407 -12.69 -14.88 -11.35
CA ASP A 407 -11.35 -14.91 -10.76
C ASP A 407 -10.48 -16.01 -11.43
N PRO A 408 -9.85 -15.70 -12.58
CA PRO A 408 -9.05 -16.67 -13.32
C PRO A 408 -7.84 -17.17 -12.51
N CYS A 409 -7.30 -16.36 -11.61
CA CYS A 409 -6.13 -16.72 -10.82
C CYS A 409 -6.49 -17.71 -9.70
N TYR A 410 -7.66 -17.56 -9.08
CA TYR A 410 -8.19 -18.56 -8.16
C TYR A 410 -8.47 -19.89 -8.89
N GLU A 411 -9.08 -19.85 -10.08
CA GLU A 411 -9.36 -21.04 -10.90
C GLU A 411 -8.05 -21.77 -11.28
N LEU A 412 -7.00 -21.00 -11.64
CA LEU A 412 -5.67 -21.54 -11.95
C LEU A 412 -5.04 -22.21 -10.71
N ALA A 413 -5.14 -21.58 -9.54
CA ALA A 413 -4.63 -22.15 -8.29
C ALA A 413 -5.35 -23.46 -7.92
N MET A 414 -6.68 -23.50 -8.04
CA MET A 414 -7.47 -24.71 -7.82
C MET A 414 -7.03 -25.85 -8.76
N THR A 415 -6.80 -25.54 -10.03
CA THR A 415 -6.36 -26.51 -11.03
C THR A 415 -4.95 -27.02 -10.71
N ALA A 416 -4.00 -26.14 -10.41
CA ALA A 416 -2.63 -26.51 -10.06
C ALA A 416 -2.56 -27.42 -8.82
N LEU A 417 -3.36 -27.13 -7.79
CA LEU A 417 -3.40 -27.95 -6.58
C LEU A 417 -4.10 -29.30 -6.79
N LYS A 418 -5.19 -29.33 -7.56
CA LYS A 418 -5.86 -30.63 -7.92
C LYS A 418 -4.91 -31.55 -8.67
N THR A 419 -4.14 -31.02 -9.61
CA THR A 419 -3.12 -31.80 -10.34
C THR A 419 -2.07 -32.39 -9.39
N LYS A 420 -1.56 -31.61 -8.43
CA LYS A 420 -0.63 -32.10 -7.41
C LYS A 420 -1.25 -33.18 -6.51
N LEU A 421 -2.52 -33.06 -6.13
CA LEU A 421 -3.22 -34.05 -5.31
C LEU A 421 -3.47 -35.37 -6.05
N THR A 422 -3.82 -35.31 -7.35
CA THR A 422 -4.05 -36.49 -8.18
C THR A 422 -2.75 -37.16 -8.61
N GLY A 423 -1.71 -36.41 -8.96
CA GLY A 423 -0.38 -36.93 -9.30
C GLY A 423 0.31 -37.67 -8.14
N SER A 424 0.06 -37.29 -6.90
CA SER A 424 0.56 -37.99 -5.72
C SER A 424 -0.12 -39.36 -5.47
N ILE A 425 -1.27 -39.60 -6.07
CA ILE A 425 -2.00 -40.89 -5.96
C ILE A 425 -1.42 -41.95 -6.91
N VAL A 426 -0.78 -41.54 -8.00
CA VAL A 426 -0.18 -42.46 -9.01
C VAL A 426 1.19 -42.99 -8.58
N GLN A 427 1.85 -42.36 -7.60
CA GLN A 427 3.18 -42.75 -7.11
C GLN A 427 3.17 -43.56 -5.78
N LYS A 428 2.03 -44.02 -5.30
CA LYS A 428 1.85 -44.98 -4.21
C LYS A 428 1.27 -46.29 -4.73
#